data_a0af52a62a43dfcb889a6cf6969cd770
#
_entry.id   a0af52a62a43dfcb889a6cf6969cd770
#
_cell.length_a   1.000
_cell.length_b   1.000
_cell.length_c   1.000
_cell.angle_alpha   90.00
_cell.angle_beta   90.00
_cell.angle_gamma   90.00
#
_symmetry.space_group_name_H-M   'P 1'
#
loop_
_entity.id
_entity.type
_entity.pdbx_description
1 polymer ?
#
loop_
_entity_poly.entity_id
_entity_poly.type
_entity_poly.pdbx_seq_one_letter_code
_entity_poly.pdbx_strand_id
1 'polypeptide(L)'
;MHEMKGDMRIRVLSLVFSLALVPQAWAEKTPATVPAADGIFAAFATHPLVGIGEWHGLAQETDFYAALIRDPRFARDVGNIVLETGSASQQAVVDSYVNGDTVPYAELRRVWSDQVGWVPTVTYIGSINVYSAIRAVNLTLRPEQRIKVWLGEPPIDWSQIRTKDDWEPLMKERDNHPADLIAREILSKGKKALVIYGAAHLGLFGANKYFNLRAQIDAKQPGAWFVVVPYVGYLEKPCTSRFERDTRAWREPALAQVTGALKKRLLLPGCSIVDLPPKANEQQRKSWEAYNTNFAGLTSDALLYLGPRASLTRSPTRSDLYLDQDFRTEIDRRNRIMTGESLTGYTEKENIAASRPFFPD
;
A
#
# COMPACT_ATOMS: atom_id res chain seq x y z
N MET A 1 -67.01 68.89 -42.68
CA MET A 1 -67.23 69.04 -41.26
C MET A 1 -67.79 67.71 -40.74
N HIS A 2 -66.91 66.87 -40.33
CA HIS A 2 -67.19 65.69 -39.44
C HIS A 2 -65.86 65.13 -38.97
N GLU A 3 -65.60 65.29 -37.69
CA GLU A 3 -64.46 64.72 -36.96
C GLU A 3 -64.66 63.22 -36.75
N MET A 4 -63.65 62.46 -37.08
CA MET A 4 -63.52 61.09 -36.63
C MET A 4 -62.37 60.95 -35.65
N LYS A 5 -62.69 60.76 -34.35
CA LYS A 5 -61.78 60.40 -33.28
C LYS A 5 -61.47 58.92 -33.37
N GLY A 6 -60.23 58.59 -33.66
CA GLY A 6 -59.71 57.23 -33.61
C GLY A 6 -59.09 56.96 -32.27
N ASP A 7 -59.69 55.97 -31.57
CA ASP A 7 -59.28 55.49 -30.25
C ASP A 7 -58.14 54.43 -30.38
N MET A 8 -56.93 54.79 -29.99
CA MET A 8 -55.73 53.97 -30.10
C MET A 8 -55.52 53.23 -28.78
N ARG A 9 -56.04 52.01 -28.70
CA ARG A 9 -55.77 51.09 -27.53
C ARG A 9 -54.42 50.53 -27.61
N ILE A 10 -53.50 51.00 -26.73
CA ILE A 10 -52.18 50.41 -26.50
C ILE A 10 -52.34 49.10 -25.67
N ARG A 11 -52.10 47.94 -26.31
CA ARG A 11 -52.00 46.65 -25.58
C ARG A 11 -50.59 46.55 -25.01
N VAL A 12 -50.47 46.70 -23.67
CA VAL A 12 -49.23 46.40 -22.93
C VAL A 12 -49.11 44.87 -22.82
N LEU A 13 -48.16 44.32 -23.56
CA LEU A 13 -47.79 42.92 -23.42
C LEU A 13 -46.85 42.75 -22.22
N SER A 14 -47.38 42.25 -21.10
CA SER A 14 -46.57 41.91 -19.92
C SER A 14 -45.79 40.65 -20.22
N LEU A 15 -44.48 40.76 -20.49
CA LEU A 15 -43.57 39.63 -20.55
C LEU A 15 -43.27 39.22 -19.12
N VAL A 16 -43.86 38.09 -18.65
CA VAL A 16 -43.48 37.45 -17.41
C VAL A 16 -42.17 36.66 -17.66
N PHE A 17 -41.06 37.21 -17.21
CA PHE A 17 -39.79 36.48 -17.14
C PHE A 17 -39.86 35.46 -15.99
N SER A 18 -40.17 34.24 -16.31
CA SER A 18 -39.98 33.11 -15.37
C SER A 18 -38.48 32.87 -15.19
N LEU A 19 -37.89 33.39 -14.11
CA LEU A 19 -36.58 32.96 -13.65
C LEU A 19 -36.70 31.51 -13.21
N ALA A 20 -36.33 30.60 -14.09
CA ALA A 20 -36.05 29.23 -13.72
C ALA A 20 -34.85 29.25 -12.76
N LEU A 21 -35.11 29.07 -11.46
CA LEU A 21 -34.10 28.74 -10.46
C LEU A 21 -33.52 27.36 -10.84
N VAL A 22 -32.44 27.38 -11.62
CA VAL A 22 -31.60 26.18 -11.81
C VAL A 22 -31.03 25.88 -10.43
N PRO A 23 -31.34 24.72 -9.82
CA PRO A 23 -30.71 24.35 -8.57
C PRO A 23 -29.20 24.31 -8.85
N GLN A 24 -28.45 25.22 -8.23
CA GLN A 24 -27.00 25.07 -8.15
C GLN A 24 -26.75 23.75 -7.43
N ALA A 25 -26.55 22.68 -8.20
CA ALA A 25 -25.99 21.45 -7.70
C ALA A 25 -24.68 21.86 -7.02
N TRP A 26 -24.64 21.75 -5.72
CA TRP A 26 -23.45 21.97 -4.92
C TRP A 26 -22.45 20.92 -5.40
N ALA A 27 -21.58 21.30 -6.32
CA ALA A 27 -20.46 20.46 -6.71
C ALA A 27 -19.63 20.28 -5.44
N GLU A 28 -19.76 19.11 -4.82
CA GLU A 28 -18.91 18.75 -3.67
C GLU A 28 -17.47 19.00 -4.08
N LYS A 29 -16.80 19.89 -3.36
CA LYS A 29 -15.41 20.27 -3.67
C LYS A 29 -14.55 19.00 -3.75
N THR A 30 -13.66 18.94 -4.73
CA THR A 30 -12.64 17.90 -4.82
C THR A 30 -11.93 17.80 -3.46
N PRO A 31 -11.78 16.61 -2.87
CA PRO A 31 -11.09 16.46 -1.60
C PRO A 31 -9.70 17.07 -1.68
N ALA A 32 -9.31 17.80 -0.63
CA ALA A 32 -8.02 18.45 -0.58
C ALA A 32 -6.91 17.38 -0.42
N THR A 33 -5.78 17.64 -1.08
CA THR A 33 -4.56 16.85 -0.96
C THR A 33 -3.40 17.73 -0.52
N VAL A 34 -2.39 17.08 0.05
CA VAL A 34 -1.07 17.66 0.30
C VAL A 34 -0.02 16.80 -0.41
N PRO A 35 1.21 17.31 -0.66
CA PRO A 35 2.31 16.46 -1.11
C PRO A 35 2.45 15.27 -0.17
N ALA A 36 2.59 14.05 -0.72
CA ALA A 36 2.48 12.84 0.08
C ALA A 36 3.53 12.76 1.20
N ALA A 37 4.77 13.14 0.93
CA ALA A 37 5.82 13.19 1.95
C ALA A 37 5.47 14.13 3.10
N ASP A 38 4.95 15.33 2.80
CA ASP A 38 4.56 16.31 3.83
C ASP A 38 3.43 15.77 4.71
N GLY A 39 2.44 15.10 4.12
CA GLY A 39 1.36 14.46 4.86
C GLY A 39 1.83 13.32 5.77
N ILE A 40 2.77 12.49 5.29
CA ILE A 40 3.39 11.41 6.08
C ILE A 40 4.18 11.99 7.27
N PHE A 41 5.02 13.01 7.05
CA PHE A 41 5.76 13.63 8.15
C PHE A 41 4.86 14.37 9.14
N ALA A 42 3.77 14.97 8.66
CA ALA A 42 2.76 15.57 9.54
C ALA A 42 2.07 14.52 10.42
N ALA A 43 1.78 13.34 9.89
CA ALA A 43 1.20 12.22 10.65
C ALA A 43 2.11 11.78 11.81
N PHE A 44 3.42 11.77 11.60
CA PHE A 44 4.39 11.47 12.65
C PHE A 44 4.44 12.52 13.79
N ALA A 45 3.83 13.69 13.64
CA ALA A 45 3.72 14.64 14.75
C ALA A 45 2.76 14.16 15.84
N THR A 46 1.80 13.32 15.49
CA THR A 46 0.73 12.86 16.39
C THR A 46 0.69 11.34 16.60
N HIS A 47 1.32 10.57 15.74
CA HIS A 47 1.32 9.11 15.80
C HIS A 47 2.75 8.55 15.79
N PRO A 48 3.10 7.61 16.67
CA PRO A 48 4.41 6.95 16.62
C PRO A 48 4.58 6.02 15.41
N LEU A 49 3.49 5.50 14.86
CA LEU A 49 3.53 4.59 13.73
C LEU A 49 2.75 5.17 12.54
N VAL A 50 3.41 5.23 11.38
CA VAL A 50 2.73 5.41 10.11
C VAL A 50 2.83 4.10 9.34
N GLY A 51 1.68 3.47 9.11
CA GLY A 51 1.58 2.20 8.36
C GLY A 51 1.17 2.47 6.92
N ILE A 52 1.93 1.95 5.95
CA ILE A 52 1.50 1.96 4.55
C ILE A 52 1.13 0.55 4.14
N GLY A 53 -0.14 0.39 3.73
CA GLY A 53 -0.70 -0.89 3.30
C GLY A 53 -0.27 -1.22 1.87
N GLU A 54 0.87 -1.89 1.73
CA GLU A 54 1.52 -2.18 0.45
C GLU A 54 0.66 -3.05 -0.47
N TRP A 55 0.68 -2.71 -1.75
CA TRP A 55 0.29 -3.59 -2.85
C TRP A 55 1.54 -4.23 -3.45
N HIS A 56 1.80 -5.47 -3.08
CA HIS A 56 3.01 -6.16 -3.51
C HIS A 56 3.26 -6.08 -5.01
N GLY A 57 4.40 -5.50 -5.36
CA GLY A 57 4.81 -5.32 -6.75
C GLY A 57 4.35 -4.04 -7.43
N LEU A 58 3.68 -3.11 -6.75
CA LEU A 58 3.39 -1.79 -7.31
C LEU A 58 4.67 -0.94 -7.37
N ALA A 59 5.16 -0.65 -8.58
CA ALA A 59 6.44 0.02 -8.77
C ALA A 59 6.45 1.44 -8.18
N GLN A 60 5.39 2.21 -8.39
CA GLN A 60 5.27 3.58 -7.90
C GLN A 60 5.28 3.69 -6.37
N GLU A 61 4.81 2.65 -5.67
CA GLU A 61 4.93 2.58 -4.20
C GLU A 61 6.37 2.49 -3.76
N THR A 62 7.13 1.56 -4.34
CA THR A 62 8.52 1.35 -3.98
C THR A 62 9.41 2.53 -4.37
N ASP A 63 9.11 3.22 -5.46
CA ASP A 63 9.76 4.48 -5.85
C ASP A 63 9.44 5.59 -4.83
N PHE A 64 8.18 5.66 -4.38
CA PHE A 64 7.79 6.61 -3.33
C PHE A 64 8.47 6.32 -2.00
N TYR A 65 8.59 5.06 -1.59
CA TYR A 65 9.33 4.69 -0.38
C TYR A 65 10.79 5.11 -0.45
N ALA A 66 11.44 4.86 -1.58
CA ALA A 66 12.83 5.28 -1.79
C ALA A 66 13.00 6.82 -1.76
N ALA A 67 12.03 7.56 -2.30
CA ALA A 67 12.01 9.02 -2.22
C ALA A 67 11.79 9.52 -0.79
N LEU A 68 10.85 8.93 -0.06
CA LEU A 68 10.55 9.27 1.34
C LEU A 68 11.76 9.02 2.26
N ILE A 69 12.48 7.90 2.07
CA ILE A 69 13.69 7.55 2.81
C ILE A 69 14.82 8.55 2.55
N ARG A 70 14.95 9.06 1.32
CA ARG A 70 15.95 10.06 0.95
C ARG A 70 15.61 11.48 1.42
N ASP A 71 14.39 11.74 1.84
CA ASP A 71 14.03 13.02 2.46
C ASP A 71 14.77 13.16 3.80
N PRO A 72 15.53 14.26 4.04
CA PRO A 72 16.30 14.42 5.26
C PRO A 72 15.46 14.35 6.54
N ARG A 73 14.18 14.65 6.46
CA ARG A 73 13.23 14.52 7.57
C ARG A 73 13.11 13.09 8.06
N PHE A 74 13.25 12.08 7.15
CA PHE A 74 13.08 10.69 7.54
C PHE A 74 14.11 10.25 8.58
N ALA A 75 15.39 10.47 8.31
CA ALA A 75 16.45 10.12 9.25
C ALA A 75 16.36 10.94 10.55
N ARG A 76 16.04 12.26 10.44
CA ARG A 76 16.00 13.18 11.58
C ARG A 76 14.79 12.94 12.50
N ASP A 77 13.60 12.74 11.95
CA ASP A 77 12.34 12.81 12.69
C ASP A 77 11.70 11.43 12.92
N VAL A 78 12.08 10.41 12.13
CA VAL A 78 11.54 9.04 12.19
C VAL A 78 12.62 8.02 12.54
N GLY A 79 13.63 7.87 11.73
CA GLY A 79 14.83 7.08 11.97
C GLY A 79 14.66 5.56 12.01
N ASN A 80 13.43 5.04 11.92
CA ASN A 80 13.17 3.60 11.93
C ASN A 80 12.19 3.21 10.82
N ILE A 81 12.43 2.04 10.22
CA ILE A 81 11.52 1.43 9.26
C ILE A 81 11.35 -0.05 9.58
N VAL A 82 10.11 -0.52 9.60
CA VAL A 82 9.76 -1.93 9.77
C VAL A 82 9.24 -2.44 8.44
N LEU A 83 9.86 -3.49 7.90
CA LEU A 83 9.56 -4.02 6.58
C LEU A 83 9.01 -5.44 6.68
N GLU A 84 7.91 -5.72 5.98
CA GLU A 84 7.44 -7.08 5.78
C GLU A 84 8.44 -7.89 4.94
N THR A 85 9.05 -7.25 3.93
CA THR A 85 10.02 -7.90 3.04
C THR A 85 11.35 -8.10 3.75
N GLY A 86 11.41 -9.05 4.69
CA GLY A 86 12.67 -9.39 5.36
C GLY A 86 12.52 -10.28 6.58
N SER A 87 13.26 -11.38 6.59
CA SER A 87 13.28 -12.34 7.71
C SER A 87 14.16 -11.86 8.85
N ALA A 88 13.66 -11.88 10.06
CA ALA A 88 14.40 -11.53 11.29
C ALA A 88 15.65 -12.42 11.51
N SER A 89 15.69 -13.63 10.94
CA SER A 89 16.89 -14.47 10.96
C SER A 89 18.10 -13.81 10.25
N GLN A 90 17.85 -12.82 9.38
CA GLN A 90 18.87 -12.11 8.61
C GLN A 90 19.09 -10.66 9.09
N GLN A 91 18.66 -10.32 10.30
CA GLN A 91 18.78 -8.96 10.82
C GLN A 91 20.24 -8.46 10.85
N ALA A 92 21.19 -9.31 11.24
CA ALA A 92 22.61 -8.94 11.26
C ALA A 92 23.15 -8.65 9.84
N VAL A 93 22.70 -9.40 8.85
CA VAL A 93 23.10 -9.22 7.45
C VAL A 93 22.61 -7.88 6.91
N VAL A 94 21.35 -7.55 7.15
CA VAL A 94 20.81 -6.26 6.71
C VAL A 94 21.44 -5.10 7.48
N ASP A 95 21.71 -5.25 8.77
CA ASP A 95 22.38 -4.22 9.56
C ASP A 95 23.77 -3.91 8.99
N SER A 96 24.60 -4.92 8.70
CA SER A 96 25.89 -4.75 8.04
C SER A 96 25.73 -4.04 6.69
N TYR A 97 24.83 -4.53 5.85
CA TYR A 97 24.63 -3.94 4.52
C TYR A 97 24.23 -2.47 4.55
N VAL A 98 23.20 -2.11 5.31
CA VAL A 98 22.70 -0.72 5.34
C VAL A 98 23.66 0.23 6.06
N ASN A 99 24.59 -0.28 6.85
CA ASN A 99 25.63 0.51 7.52
C ASN A 99 26.93 0.66 6.71
N GLY A 100 27.03 0.03 5.53
CA GLY A 100 28.10 0.29 4.61
C GLY A 100 29.07 -0.88 4.39
N ASP A 101 28.93 -1.99 5.12
CA ASP A 101 29.78 -3.14 4.94
C ASP A 101 29.58 -3.80 3.57
N THR A 102 30.62 -4.49 3.08
CA THR A 102 30.50 -5.33 1.90
C THR A 102 29.89 -6.67 2.29
N VAL A 103 28.69 -6.92 1.82
CA VAL A 103 27.98 -8.18 2.02
C VAL A 103 27.87 -8.91 0.68
N PRO A 104 28.32 -10.18 0.58
CA PRO A 104 28.15 -10.96 -0.63
C PRO A 104 26.67 -11.06 -1.03
N TYR A 105 26.38 -10.95 -2.33
CA TYR A 105 24.98 -10.95 -2.80
C TYR A 105 24.22 -12.23 -2.42
N ALA A 106 24.87 -13.38 -2.47
CA ALA A 106 24.28 -14.66 -2.08
C ALA A 106 23.84 -14.70 -0.60
N GLU A 107 24.52 -13.95 0.27
CA GLU A 107 24.15 -13.77 1.68
C GLU A 107 23.07 -12.69 1.81
N LEU A 108 23.26 -11.53 1.18
CA LEU A 108 22.31 -10.43 1.23
C LEU A 108 20.91 -10.83 0.74
N ARG A 109 20.80 -11.61 -0.33
CA ARG A 109 19.51 -12.04 -0.86
C ARG A 109 18.68 -12.87 0.13
N ARG A 110 19.32 -13.47 1.14
CA ARG A 110 18.63 -14.22 2.20
C ARG A 110 17.74 -13.30 3.04
N VAL A 111 18.05 -12.03 3.14
CA VAL A 111 17.22 -11.04 3.84
C VAL A 111 15.77 -11.11 3.36
N TRP A 112 15.55 -11.14 2.05
CA TRP A 112 14.23 -11.16 1.44
C TRP A 112 13.78 -12.52 0.90
N SER A 113 14.63 -13.53 0.91
CA SER A 113 14.24 -14.88 0.49
C SER A 113 13.96 -15.83 1.64
N ASP A 114 14.53 -15.60 2.83
CA ASP A 114 14.30 -16.45 4.00
C ASP A 114 13.09 -15.95 4.81
N GLN A 115 11.93 -15.84 4.15
CA GLN A 115 10.68 -15.38 4.77
C GLN A 115 9.71 -16.52 5.00
N VAL A 116 8.80 -16.36 5.96
CA VAL A 116 7.66 -17.26 6.17
C VAL A 116 6.57 -17.00 5.13
N GLY A 117 6.41 -15.75 4.72
CA GLY A 117 5.42 -15.33 3.74
C GLY A 117 5.70 -15.85 2.33
N TRP A 118 4.76 -15.57 1.43
CA TRP A 118 4.79 -16.06 0.05
C TRP A 118 5.84 -15.32 -0.79
N VAL A 119 6.95 -15.99 -1.04
CA VAL A 119 8.15 -15.46 -1.69
C VAL A 119 7.93 -14.80 -3.07
N PRO A 120 7.14 -15.35 -4.00
CA PRO A 120 6.99 -14.74 -5.32
C PRO A 120 6.32 -13.36 -5.31
N THR A 121 5.49 -13.07 -4.31
CA THR A 121 4.73 -11.80 -4.27
C THR A 121 5.47 -10.67 -3.58
N VAL A 122 6.49 -10.98 -2.76
CA VAL A 122 7.18 -9.96 -1.95
C VAL A 122 8.61 -9.70 -2.38
N THR A 123 9.09 -10.33 -3.44
CA THR A 123 10.50 -10.26 -3.88
C THR A 123 10.69 -9.53 -5.21
N TYR A 124 9.94 -8.48 -5.44
CA TYR A 124 10.12 -7.59 -6.57
C TYR A 124 11.37 -6.71 -6.39
N ILE A 125 12.00 -6.31 -7.50
CA ILE A 125 13.20 -5.44 -7.49
C ILE A 125 12.92 -4.15 -6.71
N GLY A 126 11.75 -3.56 -6.87
CA GLY A 126 11.36 -2.34 -6.15
C GLY A 126 11.46 -2.48 -4.64
N SER A 127 10.95 -3.58 -4.06
CA SER A 127 11.02 -3.82 -2.62
C SER A 127 12.46 -3.97 -2.13
N ILE A 128 13.34 -4.58 -2.94
CA ILE A 128 14.77 -4.71 -2.62
C ILE A 128 15.50 -3.37 -2.70
N ASN A 129 15.11 -2.50 -3.62
CA ASN A 129 15.72 -1.17 -3.78
C ASN A 129 15.52 -0.28 -2.54
N VAL A 130 14.54 -0.56 -1.70
CA VAL A 130 14.35 0.13 -0.41
C VAL A 130 15.60 -0.01 0.47
N TYR A 131 16.18 -1.20 0.56
CA TYR A 131 17.42 -1.42 1.32
C TYR A 131 18.60 -0.63 0.76
N SER A 132 18.70 -0.56 -0.57
CA SER A 132 19.76 0.22 -1.24
C SER A 132 19.58 1.72 -1.00
N ALA A 133 18.34 2.22 -0.96
CA ALA A 133 18.06 3.61 -0.63
C ALA A 133 18.47 3.94 0.81
N ILE A 134 18.16 3.05 1.77
CA ILE A 134 18.57 3.22 3.18
C ILE A 134 20.09 3.22 3.29
N ARG A 135 20.79 2.26 2.64
CA ARG A 135 22.26 2.24 2.60
C ARG A 135 22.82 3.55 2.09
N ALA A 136 22.33 4.05 0.95
CA ALA A 136 22.81 5.28 0.34
C ALA A 136 22.68 6.48 1.29
N VAL A 137 21.56 6.58 2.03
CA VAL A 137 21.35 7.62 3.05
C VAL A 137 22.28 7.41 4.23
N ASN A 138 22.35 6.20 4.79
CA ASN A 138 23.17 5.91 5.97
C ASN A 138 24.65 6.18 5.77
N LEU A 139 25.16 6.00 4.55
CA LEU A 139 26.56 6.34 4.21
C LEU A 139 26.87 7.84 4.27
N THR A 140 25.86 8.70 4.26
CA THR A 140 26.01 10.15 4.42
C THR A 140 25.84 10.63 5.87
N LEU A 141 25.42 9.74 6.76
CA LEU A 141 25.06 10.05 8.14
C LEU A 141 26.08 9.52 9.14
N ARG A 142 26.23 10.22 10.26
CA ARG A 142 26.96 9.69 11.42
C ARG A 142 26.24 8.46 11.96
N PRO A 143 26.95 7.49 12.58
CA PRO A 143 26.36 6.23 13.03
C PRO A 143 25.10 6.36 13.88
N GLU A 144 25.06 7.35 14.79
CA GLU A 144 23.95 7.60 15.70
C GLU A 144 22.71 8.21 15.03
N GLN A 145 22.84 8.70 13.80
CA GLN A 145 21.76 9.31 13.01
C GLN A 145 21.21 8.37 11.94
N ARG A 146 21.84 7.19 11.79
CA ARG A 146 21.47 6.24 10.74
C ARG A 146 20.08 5.69 10.91
N ILE A 147 19.42 5.49 9.79
CA ILE A 147 18.11 4.83 9.72
C ILE A 147 18.28 3.36 10.10
N LYS A 148 17.51 2.90 11.07
CA LYS A 148 17.47 1.50 11.48
C LYS A 148 16.38 0.77 10.70
N VAL A 149 16.77 -0.35 10.12
CA VAL A 149 15.84 -1.31 9.47
C VAL A 149 15.50 -2.40 10.48
N TRP A 150 14.23 -2.74 10.56
CA TRP A 150 13.71 -3.84 11.34
C TRP A 150 13.03 -4.83 10.40
N LEU A 151 13.51 -6.06 10.37
CA LEU A 151 12.94 -7.12 9.56
C LEU A 151 11.74 -7.72 10.26
N GLY A 152 10.56 -7.55 9.66
CA GLY A 152 9.28 -7.86 10.32
C GLY A 152 8.84 -9.31 10.21
N GLU A 153 9.31 -10.05 9.19
CA GLU A 153 8.99 -11.47 9.08
C GLU A 153 9.66 -12.26 10.21
N PRO A 154 8.97 -13.23 10.84
CA PRO A 154 9.55 -14.04 11.90
C PRO A 154 10.77 -14.81 11.41
N PRO A 155 11.69 -15.19 12.33
CA PRO A 155 12.83 -16.00 11.98
C PRO A 155 12.37 -17.38 11.51
N ILE A 156 12.98 -17.88 10.44
CA ILE A 156 12.72 -19.21 9.92
C ILE A 156 14.04 -19.88 9.49
N ASP A 157 14.17 -21.17 9.76
CA ASP A 157 15.21 -22.02 9.20
C ASP A 157 14.59 -22.97 8.15
N TRP A 158 14.69 -22.60 6.89
CA TRP A 158 14.16 -23.36 5.77
C TRP A 158 14.79 -24.76 5.62
N SER A 159 15.95 -25.02 6.24
CA SER A 159 16.55 -26.37 6.25
C SER A 159 15.74 -27.36 7.09
N GLN A 160 14.95 -26.86 8.03
CA GLN A 160 14.09 -27.68 8.90
C GLN A 160 12.67 -27.82 8.35
N ILE A 161 12.28 -27.00 7.36
CA ILE A 161 10.93 -27.02 6.78
C ILE A 161 10.91 -27.96 5.59
N ARG A 162 10.20 -29.05 5.70
CA ARG A 162 10.12 -30.12 4.68
C ARG A 162 8.72 -30.31 4.12
N THR A 163 7.71 -29.98 4.93
CA THR A 163 6.30 -30.21 4.61
C THR A 163 5.48 -28.95 4.86
N LYS A 164 4.25 -28.94 4.38
CA LYS A 164 3.29 -27.87 4.69
C LYS A 164 2.94 -27.81 6.17
N ASP A 165 2.90 -28.97 6.84
CA ASP A 165 2.59 -29.06 8.26
C ASP A 165 3.71 -28.44 9.13
N ASP A 166 4.97 -28.47 8.66
CA ASP A 166 6.07 -27.75 9.32
C ASP A 166 5.95 -26.23 9.15
N TRP A 167 5.44 -25.76 8.00
CA TRP A 167 5.37 -24.37 7.65
C TRP A 167 4.10 -23.66 8.16
N GLU A 168 2.95 -24.31 8.11
CA GLU A 168 1.65 -23.67 8.39
C GLU A 168 1.53 -23.08 9.82
N PRO A 169 2.10 -23.67 10.88
CA PRO A 169 2.13 -23.05 12.21
C PRO A 169 2.85 -21.70 12.22
N LEU A 170 3.97 -21.59 11.50
CA LEU A 170 4.73 -20.34 11.40
C LEU A 170 3.93 -19.24 10.68
N MET A 171 3.17 -19.63 9.67
CA MET A 171 2.30 -18.69 8.95
C MET A 171 1.15 -18.18 9.83
N LYS A 172 0.62 -18.99 10.73
CA LYS A 172 -0.44 -18.56 11.68
C LYS A 172 0.07 -17.57 12.73
N GLU A 173 1.34 -17.68 13.13
CA GLU A 173 1.98 -16.84 14.14
C GLU A 173 2.73 -15.64 13.53
N ARG A 174 2.63 -15.46 12.22
CA ARG A 174 3.46 -14.54 11.46
C ARG A 174 3.37 -13.10 11.97
N ASP A 175 2.20 -12.60 12.28
CA ASP A 175 2.01 -11.22 12.74
C ASP A 175 2.38 -10.99 14.20
N ASN A 176 2.57 -12.04 15.00
CA ASN A 176 3.00 -11.92 16.40
C ASN A 176 4.42 -11.33 16.50
N HIS A 177 5.31 -11.79 15.60
CA HIS A 177 6.70 -11.31 15.60
C HIS A 177 6.81 -9.78 15.37
N PRO A 178 6.27 -9.20 14.29
CA PRO A 178 6.33 -7.74 14.07
C PRO A 178 5.57 -6.95 15.15
N ALA A 179 4.47 -7.49 15.70
CA ALA A 179 3.76 -6.83 16.79
C ALA A 179 4.62 -6.71 18.05
N ASP A 180 5.32 -7.78 18.43
CA ASP A 180 6.22 -7.77 19.59
C ASP A 180 7.49 -6.94 19.31
N LEU A 181 8.04 -7.00 18.10
CA LEU A 181 9.17 -6.18 17.68
C LEU A 181 8.83 -4.69 17.77
N ILE A 182 7.71 -4.26 17.20
CA ILE A 182 7.25 -2.85 17.24
C ILE A 182 7.00 -2.42 18.68
N ALA A 183 6.35 -3.23 19.48
CA ALA A 183 6.10 -2.91 20.90
C ALA A 183 7.42 -2.73 21.66
N ARG A 184 8.38 -3.64 21.48
CA ARG A 184 9.66 -3.65 22.21
C ARG A 184 10.66 -2.62 21.71
N GLU A 185 10.81 -2.48 20.38
CA GLU A 185 11.89 -1.69 19.79
C GLU A 185 11.49 -0.25 19.45
N ILE A 186 10.22 0.02 19.26
CA ILE A 186 9.68 1.30 18.84
C ILE A 186 8.86 1.93 19.98
N LEU A 187 7.71 1.35 20.31
CA LEU A 187 6.74 1.99 21.19
C LEU A 187 7.23 2.13 22.62
N SER A 188 7.81 1.06 23.21
CA SER A 188 8.34 1.11 24.60
C SER A 188 9.51 2.08 24.76
N LYS A 189 10.18 2.43 23.65
CA LYS A 189 11.32 3.37 23.63
C LYS A 189 10.92 4.79 23.20
N GLY A 190 9.62 5.06 23.05
CA GLY A 190 9.11 6.36 22.59
C GLY A 190 9.58 6.76 21.19
N LYS A 191 9.94 5.78 20.35
CA LYS A 191 10.42 6.00 18.98
C LYS A 191 9.26 6.04 18.00
N LYS A 192 9.57 6.48 16.78
CA LYS A 192 8.66 6.46 15.62
C LYS A 192 9.14 5.46 14.60
N ALA A 193 8.23 4.89 13.82
CA ALA A 193 8.58 4.02 12.70
C ALA A 193 7.60 4.14 11.54
N LEU A 194 8.16 4.12 10.33
CA LEU A 194 7.40 3.80 9.12
C LEU A 194 7.27 2.28 9.06
N VAL A 195 6.05 1.77 8.90
CA VAL A 195 5.75 0.33 8.81
C VAL A 195 5.18 0.04 7.44
N ILE A 196 5.92 -0.72 6.63
CA ILE A 196 5.50 -1.12 5.27
C ILE A 196 5.15 -2.60 5.32
N TYR A 197 3.87 -2.86 5.21
CA TYR A 197 3.28 -4.19 5.29
C TYR A 197 2.14 -4.32 4.29
N GLY A 198 1.94 -5.52 3.74
CA GLY A 198 0.78 -5.78 2.90
C GLY A 198 -0.51 -5.32 3.56
N ALA A 199 -1.38 -4.72 2.77
CA ALA A 199 -2.60 -4.05 3.23
C ALA A 199 -3.47 -4.90 4.19
N ALA A 200 -3.42 -6.22 4.04
CA ALA A 200 -4.14 -7.16 4.91
C ALA A 200 -3.68 -7.08 6.37
N HIS A 201 -2.38 -6.96 6.63
CA HIS A 201 -1.81 -6.89 7.97
C HIS A 201 -2.19 -5.62 8.74
N LEU A 202 -2.48 -4.54 8.00
CA LEU A 202 -2.89 -3.26 8.55
C LEU A 202 -4.42 -3.13 8.71
N GLY A 203 -5.14 -4.23 8.59
CA GLY A 203 -6.58 -4.30 8.87
C GLY A 203 -7.46 -3.71 7.77
N LEU A 204 -6.92 -3.45 6.58
CA LEU A 204 -7.70 -2.93 5.45
C LEU A 204 -8.75 -3.93 4.95
N PHE A 205 -8.66 -5.17 5.37
CA PHE A 205 -9.57 -6.27 5.03
C PHE A 205 -10.24 -6.92 6.24
N GLY A 206 -10.16 -6.25 7.39
CA GLY A 206 -10.55 -6.83 8.67
C GLY A 206 -9.50 -7.78 9.24
N ALA A 207 -9.32 -7.73 10.56
CA ALA A 207 -8.40 -8.61 11.25
C ALA A 207 -8.88 -10.08 11.20
N ASN A 208 -7.98 -10.99 10.99
CA ASN A 208 -8.21 -12.44 11.07
C ASN A 208 -6.99 -13.14 11.67
N LYS A 209 -7.04 -14.46 11.78
CA LYS A 209 -5.95 -15.24 12.42
C LYS A 209 -4.60 -15.19 11.70
N TYR A 210 -4.57 -14.76 10.42
CA TYR A 210 -3.34 -14.68 9.64
C TYR A 210 -2.85 -13.24 9.46
N PHE A 211 -3.78 -12.26 9.50
CA PHE A 211 -3.52 -10.87 9.20
C PHE A 211 -4.13 -10.00 10.29
N ASN A 212 -3.35 -9.65 11.31
CA ASN A 212 -3.84 -8.96 12.49
C ASN A 212 -2.80 -8.04 13.18
N LEU A 213 -1.70 -7.70 12.52
CA LEU A 213 -0.64 -6.85 13.07
C LEU A 213 -1.20 -5.55 13.68
N ARG A 214 -2.02 -4.84 12.92
CA ARG A 214 -2.65 -3.60 13.39
C ARG A 214 -3.47 -3.84 14.65
N ALA A 215 -4.33 -4.86 14.64
CA ALA A 215 -5.22 -5.18 15.75
C ALA A 215 -4.44 -5.53 17.03
N GLN A 216 -3.31 -6.23 16.91
CA GLN A 216 -2.45 -6.55 18.06
C GLN A 216 -1.83 -5.31 18.70
N ILE A 217 -1.39 -4.36 17.88
CA ILE A 217 -0.84 -3.09 18.38
C ILE A 217 -1.96 -2.23 18.97
N ASP A 218 -3.12 -2.08 18.30
CA ASP A 218 -4.25 -1.30 18.80
C ASP A 218 -4.77 -1.82 20.14
N ALA A 219 -4.72 -3.14 20.37
CA ALA A 219 -5.08 -3.73 21.67
C ALA A 219 -4.12 -3.36 22.80
N LYS A 220 -2.83 -3.13 22.50
CA LYS A 220 -1.80 -2.77 23.48
C LYS A 220 -1.68 -1.24 23.63
N GLN A 221 -1.80 -0.50 22.54
CA GLN A 221 -1.65 0.96 22.49
C GLN A 221 -2.63 1.58 21.48
N PRO A 222 -3.87 1.83 21.86
CA PRO A 222 -4.87 2.48 21.01
C PRO A 222 -4.38 3.83 20.49
N GLY A 223 -4.61 4.10 19.20
CA GLY A 223 -4.22 5.38 18.59
C GLY A 223 -2.74 5.48 18.22
N ALA A 224 -1.97 4.39 18.28
CA ALA A 224 -0.58 4.40 17.84
C ALA A 224 -0.42 4.58 16.33
N TRP A 225 -1.39 4.16 15.54
CA TRP A 225 -1.34 4.13 14.09
C TRP A 225 -1.93 5.35 13.40
N PHE A 226 -1.26 5.77 12.33
CA PHE A 226 -1.84 6.46 11.20
C PHE A 226 -1.69 5.55 9.98
N VAL A 227 -2.78 5.06 9.42
CA VAL A 227 -2.77 4.07 8.34
C VAL A 227 -3.06 4.72 7.01
N VAL A 228 -2.19 4.48 6.05
CA VAL A 228 -2.25 4.98 4.67
C VAL A 228 -2.49 3.82 3.72
N VAL A 229 -3.41 3.98 2.79
CA VAL A 229 -3.64 3.01 1.73
C VAL A 229 -3.38 3.65 0.36
N PRO A 230 -2.60 3.01 -0.52
CA PRO A 230 -2.44 3.48 -1.88
C PRO A 230 -3.70 3.30 -2.72
N TYR A 231 -3.99 4.29 -3.55
CA TYR A 231 -5.02 4.18 -4.57
C TYR A 231 -4.51 3.33 -5.74
N VAL A 232 -5.28 2.32 -6.10
CA VAL A 232 -4.95 1.41 -7.22
C VAL A 232 -6.06 1.33 -8.28
N GLY A 233 -7.11 2.13 -8.12
CA GLY A 233 -8.31 2.10 -8.96
C GLY A 233 -9.31 1.04 -8.51
N TYR A 234 -10.31 0.82 -9.35
CA TYR A 234 -11.34 -0.21 -9.18
C TYR A 234 -11.28 -1.18 -10.35
N LEU A 235 -11.78 -2.38 -10.18
CA LEU A 235 -11.88 -3.38 -11.26
C LEU A 235 -12.83 -2.89 -12.36
N GLU A 236 -13.93 -2.26 -11.96
CA GLU A 236 -14.91 -1.72 -12.89
C GLU A 236 -14.44 -0.37 -13.45
N LYS A 237 -14.18 -0.31 -14.77
CA LYS A 237 -13.75 0.91 -15.46
C LYS A 237 -14.62 2.15 -15.17
N PRO A 238 -15.98 2.06 -15.12
CA PRO A 238 -16.79 3.22 -14.80
C PRO A 238 -16.52 3.79 -13.40
N CYS A 239 -16.21 2.93 -12.42
CA CYS A 239 -15.87 3.34 -11.06
C CYS A 239 -14.54 4.09 -11.02
N THR A 240 -13.50 3.53 -11.64
CA THR A 240 -12.18 4.17 -11.79
C THR A 240 -12.32 5.51 -12.51
N SER A 241 -13.00 5.55 -13.66
CA SER A 241 -13.19 6.77 -14.44
C SER A 241 -13.96 7.85 -13.67
N ARG A 242 -14.92 7.46 -12.84
CA ARG A 242 -15.65 8.39 -11.98
C ARG A 242 -14.73 9.00 -10.92
N PHE A 243 -14.00 8.18 -10.19
CA PHE A 243 -13.09 8.63 -9.13
C PHE A 243 -11.98 9.52 -9.72
N GLU A 244 -11.33 9.10 -10.80
CA GLU A 244 -10.22 9.83 -11.43
C GLU A 244 -10.68 11.16 -12.07
N ARG A 245 -11.88 11.24 -12.61
CA ARG A 245 -12.46 12.51 -13.04
C ARG A 245 -12.62 13.48 -11.88
N ASP A 246 -13.06 12.99 -10.73
CA ASP A 246 -13.26 13.79 -9.53
C ASP A 246 -11.95 14.23 -8.87
N THR A 247 -10.87 13.47 -9.07
CA THR A 247 -9.54 13.71 -8.52
C THR A 247 -8.51 14.21 -9.55
N ARG A 248 -8.93 14.55 -10.77
CA ARG A 248 -8.06 14.98 -11.88
C ARG A 248 -7.14 16.17 -11.59
N ALA A 249 -7.45 16.94 -10.55
CA ALA A 249 -6.63 18.07 -10.11
C ALA A 249 -5.52 17.67 -9.12
N TRP A 250 -5.51 16.42 -8.65
CA TRP A 250 -4.48 15.94 -7.76
C TRP A 250 -3.14 15.87 -8.48
N ARG A 251 -2.07 16.11 -7.74
CA ARG A 251 -0.68 16.02 -8.23
C ARG A 251 0.02 14.89 -7.49
N GLU A 252 0.46 13.90 -8.23
CA GLU A 252 1.18 12.75 -7.66
C GLU A 252 2.64 13.09 -7.32
N PRO A 253 3.18 12.52 -6.24
CA PRO A 253 2.49 11.77 -5.20
C PRO A 253 1.75 12.69 -4.22
N ALA A 254 0.49 12.36 -3.92
CA ALA A 254 -0.37 13.14 -3.03
C ALA A 254 -0.94 12.29 -1.89
N LEU A 255 -1.21 12.91 -0.75
CA LEU A 255 -1.94 12.32 0.37
C LEU A 255 -3.25 13.05 0.59
N ALA A 256 -4.34 12.30 0.66
CA ALA A 256 -5.68 12.80 0.97
C ALA A 256 -6.21 12.14 2.25
N GLN A 257 -6.65 12.92 3.24
CA GLN A 257 -7.27 12.35 4.44
C GLN A 257 -8.63 11.73 4.09
N VAL A 258 -8.87 10.50 4.58
CA VAL A 258 -10.11 9.76 4.35
C VAL A 258 -11.19 10.27 5.31
N THR A 259 -11.72 11.45 5.02
CA THR A 259 -12.78 12.10 5.79
C THR A 259 -13.98 12.40 4.89
N GLY A 260 -15.15 12.59 5.49
CA GLY A 260 -16.35 13.17 4.88
C GLY A 260 -16.56 12.85 3.39
N ALA A 261 -16.26 13.82 2.53
CA ALA A 261 -16.49 13.73 1.09
C ALA A 261 -15.63 12.66 0.40
N LEU A 262 -14.35 12.48 0.79
CA LEU A 262 -13.49 11.44 0.20
C LEU A 262 -14.00 10.05 0.55
N LYS A 263 -14.40 9.83 1.80
CA LYS A 263 -14.96 8.55 2.24
C LYS A 263 -16.20 8.16 1.44
N LYS A 264 -17.11 9.10 1.19
CA LYS A 264 -18.30 8.87 0.34
C LYS A 264 -17.93 8.55 -1.11
N ARG A 265 -16.86 9.14 -1.63
CA ARG A 265 -16.37 8.90 -3.01
C ARG A 265 -15.66 7.55 -3.17
N LEU A 266 -15.03 7.06 -2.11
CA LEU A 266 -14.40 5.75 -2.09
C LEU A 266 -15.44 4.61 -1.95
N LEU A 267 -16.57 4.88 -1.28
CA LEU A 267 -17.68 3.95 -1.11
C LEU A 267 -18.63 4.00 -2.32
N LEU A 268 -18.24 3.39 -3.41
CA LEU A 268 -19.06 3.31 -4.60
C LEU A 268 -19.78 1.94 -4.64
N PRO A 269 -21.11 1.89 -4.53
CA PRO A 269 -21.85 0.64 -4.66
C PRO A 269 -21.54 -0.06 -5.99
N GLY A 270 -21.27 -1.36 -5.95
CA GLY A 270 -20.95 -2.17 -7.12
C GLY A 270 -19.54 -1.93 -7.67
N CYS A 271 -18.67 -1.26 -6.92
CA CYS A 271 -17.27 -1.05 -7.29
C CYS A 271 -16.37 -1.92 -6.41
N SER A 272 -15.50 -2.68 -7.02
CA SER A 272 -14.58 -3.62 -6.37
C SER A 272 -13.13 -3.24 -6.63
N ILE A 273 -12.24 -3.53 -5.70
CA ILE A 273 -10.81 -3.27 -5.85
C ILE A 273 -10.05 -4.57 -6.14
N VAL A 274 -10.54 -5.67 -5.61
CA VAL A 274 -9.94 -6.99 -5.76
C VAL A 274 -10.97 -7.97 -6.28
N ASP A 275 -10.52 -8.81 -7.21
CA ASP A 275 -11.35 -9.82 -7.84
C ASP A 275 -11.67 -10.99 -6.89
N LEU A 276 -12.83 -11.56 -7.05
CA LEU A 276 -13.20 -12.81 -6.38
C LEU A 276 -12.42 -13.97 -6.98
N PRO A 277 -11.85 -14.86 -6.16
CA PRO A 277 -11.29 -16.09 -6.69
C PRO A 277 -12.34 -16.84 -7.53
N PRO A 278 -12.00 -17.34 -8.73
CA PRO A 278 -12.97 -17.96 -9.63
C PRO A 278 -13.78 -19.11 -9.03
N LYS A 279 -13.24 -19.75 -7.97
CA LYS A 279 -13.87 -20.88 -7.26
C LYS A 279 -14.30 -20.55 -5.84
N ALA A 280 -14.53 -19.26 -5.54
CA ALA A 280 -14.92 -18.84 -4.20
C ALA A 280 -16.26 -19.46 -3.78
N ASN A 281 -16.30 -20.08 -2.60
CA ASN A 281 -17.54 -20.52 -1.96
C ASN A 281 -18.32 -19.34 -1.38
N GLU A 282 -19.55 -19.59 -0.91
CA GLU A 282 -20.46 -18.52 -0.40
C GLU A 282 -19.85 -17.76 0.79
N GLN A 283 -19.15 -18.42 1.70
CA GLN A 283 -18.50 -17.77 2.84
C GLN A 283 -17.34 -16.88 2.39
N GLN A 284 -16.57 -17.32 1.41
CA GLN A 284 -15.52 -16.52 0.78
C GLN A 284 -16.13 -15.30 0.07
N ARG A 285 -17.26 -15.46 -0.65
CA ARG A 285 -17.96 -14.34 -1.31
C ARG A 285 -18.40 -13.28 -0.28
N LYS A 286 -19.03 -13.68 0.83
CA LYS A 286 -19.41 -12.75 1.91
C LYS A 286 -18.21 -12.05 2.52
N SER A 287 -17.10 -12.76 2.72
CA SER A 287 -15.85 -12.17 3.20
C SER A 287 -15.30 -11.17 2.19
N TRP A 288 -15.36 -11.46 0.89
CA TRP A 288 -14.94 -10.55 -0.16
C TRP A 288 -15.83 -9.32 -0.32
N GLU A 289 -17.13 -9.44 -0.15
CA GLU A 289 -18.05 -8.30 -0.14
C GLU A 289 -17.73 -7.35 1.02
N ALA A 290 -17.53 -7.90 2.23
CA ALA A 290 -17.07 -7.14 3.38
C ALA A 290 -15.68 -6.51 3.14
N TYR A 291 -14.79 -7.22 2.50
CA TYR A 291 -13.47 -6.84 2.10
C TYR A 291 -13.48 -5.64 1.15
N ASN A 292 -14.19 -5.71 0.03
CA ASN A 292 -14.30 -4.60 -0.91
C ASN A 292 -14.98 -3.37 -0.31
N THR A 293 -15.95 -3.57 0.56
CA THR A 293 -16.65 -2.48 1.26
C THR A 293 -15.71 -1.80 2.27
N ASN A 294 -14.93 -2.57 3.03
CA ASN A 294 -13.99 -2.03 4.02
C ASN A 294 -12.74 -1.43 3.36
N PHE A 295 -12.29 -2.00 2.25
CA PHE A 295 -11.12 -1.52 1.52
C PHE A 295 -11.30 -0.10 0.98
N ALA A 296 -12.52 0.31 0.68
CA ALA A 296 -12.82 1.65 0.17
C ALA A 296 -12.43 2.80 1.13
N GLY A 297 -11.44 2.59 1.99
CA GLY A 297 -10.88 3.62 2.86
C GLY A 297 -11.66 3.84 4.16
N LEU A 298 -12.54 2.89 4.54
CA LEU A 298 -13.30 3.01 5.79
C LEU A 298 -12.44 2.84 7.03
N THR A 299 -11.32 2.12 6.91
CA THR A 299 -10.43 1.78 8.02
C THR A 299 -9.05 2.46 7.93
N SER A 300 -8.76 3.19 6.85
CA SER A 300 -7.54 3.98 6.69
C SER A 300 -7.76 5.45 7.06
N ASP A 301 -6.68 6.11 7.50
CA ASP A 301 -6.69 7.53 7.83
C ASP A 301 -6.46 8.40 6.59
N ALA A 302 -5.68 7.88 5.63
CA ALA A 302 -5.39 8.59 4.39
C ALA A 302 -5.26 7.66 3.18
N LEU A 303 -5.50 8.26 2.01
CA LEU A 303 -5.28 7.66 0.70
C LEU A 303 -3.99 8.25 0.11
N LEU A 304 -3.07 7.38 -0.31
CA LEU A 304 -1.87 7.74 -1.07
C LEU A 304 -2.19 7.64 -2.56
N TYR A 305 -2.15 8.78 -3.26
CA TYR A 305 -2.36 8.83 -4.70
C TYR A 305 -1.02 8.91 -5.42
N LEU A 306 -0.69 7.86 -6.15
CA LEU A 306 0.56 7.71 -6.91
C LEU A 306 0.37 7.89 -8.43
N GLY A 307 -0.82 8.27 -8.83
CA GLY A 307 -1.22 8.46 -10.21
C GLY A 307 -2.53 7.75 -10.55
N PRO A 308 -3.06 7.99 -11.75
CA PRO A 308 -4.23 7.27 -12.24
C PRO A 308 -3.89 5.79 -12.48
N ARG A 309 -4.89 4.90 -12.37
CA ARG A 309 -4.73 3.45 -12.56
C ARG A 309 -3.92 3.08 -13.81
N ALA A 310 -4.15 3.79 -14.91
CA ALA A 310 -3.46 3.53 -16.18
C ALA A 310 -1.94 3.80 -16.15
N SER A 311 -1.44 4.60 -15.21
CA SER A 311 -0.01 4.88 -15.03
C SER A 311 0.67 3.95 -14.03
N LEU A 312 -0.10 3.14 -13.31
CA LEU A 312 0.46 2.22 -12.32
C LEU A 312 1.04 0.98 -13.01
N THR A 313 2.26 0.63 -12.65
CA THR A 313 3.01 -0.46 -13.28
C THR A 313 3.49 -1.47 -12.24
N ARG A 314 3.78 -2.67 -12.72
CA ARG A 314 4.34 -3.73 -11.87
C ARG A 314 5.87 -3.65 -11.87
N SER A 315 6.46 -3.75 -10.71
CA SER A 315 7.91 -3.88 -10.53
C SER A 315 8.40 -5.22 -11.11
N PRO A 316 9.57 -5.25 -11.78
CA PRO A 316 10.13 -6.48 -12.31
C PRO A 316 10.47 -7.50 -11.21
N THR A 317 10.45 -8.77 -11.60
CA THR A 317 10.99 -9.86 -10.78
C THR A 317 12.52 -9.84 -10.82
N ARG A 318 13.16 -10.38 -9.79
CA ARG A 318 14.63 -10.45 -9.71
C ARG A 318 15.21 -11.40 -10.74
N SER A 319 16.36 -11.01 -11.33
CA SER A 319 17.08 -11.82 -12.32
C SER A 319 17.70 -13.10 -11.75
N ASP A 320 18.05 -13.14 -10.47
CA ASP A 320 18.63 -14.33 -9.84
C ASP A 320 17.68 -15.55 -9.80
N LEU A 321 16.37 -15.30 -9.84
CA LEU A 321 15.37 -16.38 -10.02
C LEU A 321 15.47 -17.09 -11.38
N TYR A 322 16.17 -16.51 -12.34
CA TYR A 322 16.36 -17.09 -13.68
C TYR A 322 17.80 -17.54 -13.92
N LEU A 323 18.77 -16.82 -13.35
CA LEU A 323 20.20 -16.99 -13.68
C LEU A 323 20.95 -17.87 -12.69
N ASP A 324 20.47 -18.01 -11.45
CA ASP A 324 21.06 -18.88 -10.42
C ASP A 324 20.18 -20.13 -10.25
N GLN A 325 20.59 -21.22 -10.87
CA GLN A 325 19.82 -22.47 -10.90
C GLN A 325 19.66 -23.11 -9.51
N ASP A 326 20.70 -23.06 -8.67
CA ASP A 326 20.64 -23.64 -7.31
C ASP A 326 19.67 -22.86 -6.44
N PHE A 327 19.74 -21.53 -6.50
CA PHE A 327 18.82 -20.67 -5.79
C PHE A 327 17.38 -20.87 -6.27
N ARG A 328 17.15 -20.92 -7.57
CA ARG A 328 15.82 -21.18 -8.15
C ARG A 328 15.24 -22.51 -7.68
N THR A 329 16.06 -23.56 -7.64
CA THR A 329 15.64 -24.89 -7.18
C THR A 329 15.18 -24.86 -5.73
N GLU A 330 15.93 -24.17 -4.87
CA GLU A 330 15.55 -24.02 -3.46
C GLU A 330 14.27 -23.19 -3.29
N ILE A 331 14.12 -22.09 -4.02
CA ILE A 331 12.89 -21.27 -3.96
C ILE A 331 11.68 -22.03 -4.51
N ASP A 332 11.85 -22.83 -5.57
CA ASP A 332 10.78 -23.71 -6.07
C ASP A 332 10.38 -24.78 -5.05
N ARG A 333 11.34 -25.38 -4.35
CA ARG A 333 11.08 -26.32 -3.24
C ARG A 333 10.21 -25.65 -2.17
N ARG A 334 10.58 -24.44 -1.73
CA ARG A 334 9.80 -23.67 -0.72
C ARG A 334 8.41 -23.38 -1.22
N ASN A 335 8.28 -22.93 -2.47
CA ASN A 335 6.98 -22.63 -3.05
C ASN A 335 6.07 -23.88 -3.10
N ARG A 336 6.62 -25.05 -3.46
CA ARG A 336 5.85 -26.31 -3.44
C ARG A 336 5.38 -26.68 -2.03
N ILE A 337 6.20 -26.44 -1.01
CA ILE A 337 5.80 -26.67 0.39
C ILE A 337 4.62 -25.74 0.76
N MET A 338 4.69 -24.47 0.42
CA MET A 338 3.67 -23.49 0.78
C MET A 338 2.37 -23.64 0.00
N THR A 339 2.47 -23.83 -1.32
CA THR A 339 1.32 -23.71 -2.24
C THR A 339 0.94 -25.04 -2.91
N GLY A 340 1.83 -26.02 -2.94
CA GLY A 340 1.69 -27.24 -3.74
C GLY A 340 2.12 -27.08 -5.21
N GLU A 341 2.49 -25.86 -5.64
CA GLU A 341 2.75 -25.53 -7.04
C GLU A 341 4.22 -25.18 -7.28
N SER A 342 4.70 -25.47 -8.51
CA SER A 342 6.01 -25.01 -8.98
C SER A 342 6.01 -23.53 -9.33
N LEU A 343 7.16 -22.87 -9.12
CA LEU A 343 7.43 -21.53 -9.63
C LEU A 343 7.59 -21.47 -11.14
N THR A 344 7.76 -22.62 -11.81
CA THR A 344 7.91 -22.67 -13.27
C THR A 344 6.68 -22.05 -13.94
N GLY A 345 6.90 -21.07 -14.81
CA GLY A 345 5.85 -20.31 -15.50
C GLY A 345 5.26 -19.13 -14.71
N TYR A 346 5.37 -19.09 -13.38
CA TYR A 346 4.96 -17.92 -12.61
C TYR A 346 5.94 -16.77 -12.82
N THR A 347 7.22 -17.00 -12.58
CA THR A 347 8.28 -16.01 -12.74
C THR A 347 8.40 -15.47 -14.17
N GLU A 348 8.18 -16.32 -15.18
CA GLU A 348 8.13 -15.89 -16.58
C GLU A 348 6.96 -14.95 -16.86
N LYS A 349 5.77 -15.30 -16.37
CA LYS A 349 4.57 -14.45 -16.50
C LYS A 349 4.74 -13.11 -15.79
N GLU A 350 5.28 -13.10 -14.58
CA GLU A 350 5.51 -11.88 -13.81
C GLU A 350 6.57 -10.99 -14.48
N ASN A 351 7.63 -11.56 -15.04
CA ASN A 351 8.64 -10.79 -15.74
C ASN A 351 8.12 -10.18 -17.04
N ILE A 352 7.33 -10.93 -17.81
CA ILE A 352 6.63 -10.42 -18.99
C ILE A 352 5.65 -9.31 -18.60
N ALA A 353 5.00 -9.42 -17.46
CA ALA A 353 4.05 -8.43 -16.95
C ALA A 353 4.71 -7.15 -16.40
N ALA A 354 6.01 -7.14 -16.16
CA ALA A 354 6.73 -6.02 -15.52
C ALA A 354 6.60 -4.67 -16.25
N SER A 355 6.33 -4.66 -17.54
CA SER A 355 6.08 -3.44 -18.32
C SER A 355 4.60 -3.12 -18.52
N ARG A 356 3.71 -3.94 -17.98
CA ARG A 356 2.26 -3.79 -18.12
C ARG A 356 1.67 -2.96 -17.00
N PRO A 357 0.46 -2.41 -17.18
CA PRO A 357 -0.32 -1.82 -16.10
C PRO A 357 -0.40 -2.78 -14.90
N PHE A 358 -0.40 -2.23 -13.68
CA PHE A 358 -0.46 -3.04 -12.46
C PHE A 358 -1.71 -3.91 -12.42
N PHE A 359 -2.84 -3.36 -12.87
CA PHE A 359 -4.03 -4.11 -13.16
C PHE A 359 -4.28 -4.10 -14.68
N PRO A 360 -4.23 -5.25 -15.34
CA PRO A 360 -4.63 -5.32 -16.74
C PRO A 360 -6.10 -4.93 -16.91
N ASP A 361 -6.40 -4.38 -18.06
CA ASP A 361 -7.79 -4.03 -18.49
C ASP A 361 -8.69 -5.26 -18.62
#